data_80144819030140473cfdf351e74350c1
#
_entry.id   80144819030140473cfdf351e74350c1
#
_cell.length_a   1.000
_cell.length_b   1.000
_cell.length_c   1.000
_cell.angle_alpha   90.00
_cell.angle_beta   90.00
_cell.angle_gamma   90.00
#
_symmetry.space_group_name_H-M   'P 1'
#
loop_
_entity.id
_entity.type
_entity.pdbx_description
1 polymer ?
#
loop_
_entity_poly.entity_id
_entity_poly.type
_entity_poly.pdbx_seq_one_letter_code
_entity_poly.pdbx_strand_id
1 'polypeptide(L)'
;MKRILVTGAGGSPSANFIRSLRAADEEYYIVGTDADKYYLQRAEVDARYLAPLASDPKYTEFLNYVIEKEKIEFVHAQNDVEVGFLSENRERINAKTFFPAKKTVKILQDKFESFKLWGKAGIKVPKTKLIEGRDTDLAALLEEMGGSMWLRAISGAGGKGSLPVHDVKSAKNWLDFQEKNGSWDGNFTAAELLEPETVTWMSLWKDGELVVAQGRKRLYWELAKISPSGVTGATGTGVTYSSDELDDIARRAVLAVDDKPDGLFGVDMAYDKNGIPNPTEINIGRFFTTHEFFTQAGLNMPEIFVKLGYGEDVPKLDKNTNPLPDDLVWIRGMDFKPVLSDMKTIEESVAERDRILGGL
;
A
#
# COMPACT_ATOMS: atom_id res chain seq x y z
N MET A 1 23.82 -5.70 14.04
CA MET A 1 22.49 -5.07 14.24
C MET A 1 22.33 -3.99 13.16
N LYS A 2 21.41 -4.21 12.20
CA LYS A 2 21.09 -3.29 11.11
C LYS A 2 20.26 -2.11 11.62
N ARG A 3 20.46 -0.92 11.05
CA ARG A 3 19.79 0.31 11.48
C ARG A 3 18.82 0.79 10.38
N ILE A 4 17.53 0.76 10.68
CA ILE A 4 16.46 0.96 9.68
C ILE A 4 15.59 2.16 10.08
N LEU A 5 15.29 3.01 9.12
CA LEU A 5 14.27 4.06 9.24
C LEU A 5 12.98 3.60 8.57
N VAL A 6 11.87 3.64 9.30
CA VAL A 6 10.53 3.37 8.79
C VAL A 6 9.74 4.67 8.83
N THR A 7 9.25 5.13 7.68
CA THR A 7 8.41 6.34 7.61
C THR A 7 6.93 5.98 7.76
N GLY A 8 6.09 6.93 8.21
CA GLY A 8 4.70 6.66 8.57
C GLY A 8 4.57 5.60 9.67
N ALA A 9 5.52 5.59 10.62
CA ALA A 9 5.72 4.50 11.58
C ALA A 9 4.54 4.24 12.51
N GLY A 10 3.69 5.23 12.74
CA GLY A 10 2.46 5.09 13.56
C GLY A 10 1.27 4.51 12.79
N GLY A 11 1.40 4.20 11.50
CA GLY A 11 0.38 3.56 10.69
C GLY A 11 0.30 2.04 10.89
N SER A 12 -0.88 1.44 10.65
CA SER A 12 -1.09 0.00 10.78
C SER A 12 -0.14 -0.85 9.92
N PRO A 13 0.12 -0.52 8.64
CA PRO A 13 1.08 -1.27 7.85
C PRO A 13 2.50 -1.23 8.43
N SER A 14 2.92 -0.07 8.95
CA SER A 14 4.23 0.10 9.57
C SER A 14 4.38 -0.68 10.86
N ALA A 15 3.32 -0.70 11.71
CA ALA A 15 3.33 -1.50 12.92
C ALA A 15 3.54 -2.99 12.61
N ASN A 16 2.84 -3.52 11.60
CA ASN A 16 3.01 -4.90 11.16
C ASN A 16 4.41 -5.15 10.58
N PHE A 17 4.98 -4.20 9.83
CA PHE A 17 6.36 -4.29 9.32
C PHE A 17 7.37 -4.34 10.47
N ILE A 18 7.24 -3.43 11.44
CA ILE A 18 8.11 -3.37 12.61
C ILE A 18 8.04 -4.66 13.43
N ARG A 19 6.83 -5.17 13.70
CA ARG A 19 6.63 -6.44 14.42
C ARG A 19 7.23 -7.63 13.67
N SER A 20 7.13 -7.65 12.35
CA SER A 20 7.75 -8.68 11.54
C SER A 20 9.28 -8.64 11.65
N LEU A 21 9.90 -7.46 11.68
CA LEU A 21 11.34 -7.34 11.92
C LEU A 21 11.73 -7.71 13.35
N ARG A 22 10.87 -7.40 14.35
CA ARG A 22 11.10 -7.83 15.74
C ARG A 22 10.98 -9.36 15.92
N ALA A 23 10.25 -10.02 15.05
CA ALA A 23 10.12 -11.49 15.04
C ALA A 23 11.22 -12.21 14.23
N ALA A 24 12.11 -11.47 13.58
CA ALA A 24 13.25 -12.04 12.86
C ALA A 24 14.34 -12.52 13.83
N ASP A 25 15.16 -13.47 13.37
CA ASP A 25 16.33 -13.94 14.15
C ASP A 25 17.42 -12.85 14.24
N GLU A 26 17.47 -11.93 13.27
CA GLU A 26 18.40 -10.82 13.25
C GLU A 26 17.89 -9.63 14.07
N GLU A 27 18.77 -9.00 14.85
CA GLU A 27 18.43 -7.80 15.60
C GLU A 27 18.46 -6.55 14.72
N TYR A 28 17.41 -5.73 14.82
CA TYR A 28 17.25 -4.45 14.14
C TYR A 28 17.11 -3.30 15.14
N TYR A 29 17.87 -2.22 14.92
CA TYR A 29 17.60 -0.93 15.53
C TYR A 29 16.68 -0.16 14.59
N ILE A 30 15.44 0.12 15.03
CA ILE A 30 14.41 0.68 14.19
C ILE A 30 14.09 2.11 14.66
N VAL A 31 14.25 3.07 13.76
CA VAL A 31 13.84 4.44 13.95
C VAL A 31 12.54 4.67 13.18
N GLY A 32 11.57 5.33 13.81
CA GLY A 32 10.30 5.67 13.20
C GLY A 32 10.13 7.16 12.99
N THR A 33 9.61 7.56 11.82
CA THR A 33 9.10 8.92 11.61
C THR A 33 7.62 8.88 11.28
N ASP A 34 6.87 9.91 11.71
CA ASP A 34 5.47 10.12 11.35
C ASP A 34 5.17 11.62 11.35
N ALA A 35 4.30 12.07 10.46
CA ALA A 35 3.88 13.46 10.39
C ALA A 35 2.77 13.80 11.40
N ASP A 36 2.07 12.79 11.92
CA ASP A 36 1.06 12.95 12.97
C ASP A 36 1.70 12.71 14.34
N LYS A 37 1.66 13.73 15.18
CA LYS A 37 2.27 13.73 16.53
C LYS A 37 1.67 12.68 17.48
N TYR A 38 0.42 12.29 17.27
CA TYR A 38 -0.24 11.26 18.09
C TYR A 38 0.04 9.87 17.54
N TYR A 39 0.04 9.71 16.21
CA TYR A 39 0.39 8.44 15.57
C TYR A 39 1.82 8.02 15.87
N LEU A 40 2.75 8.99 15.88
CA LEU A 40 4.14 8.76 16.25
C LEU A 40 4.29 8.06 17.60
N GLN A 41 3.45 8.41 18.60
CA GLN A 41 3.58 7.87 19.95
C GLN A 41 3.29 6.36 20.04
N ARG A 42 2.52 5.81 19.12
CA ARG A 42 2.18 4.38 19.10
C ARG A 42 3.14 3.52 18.28
N ALA A 43 4.14 4.13 17.64
CA ALA A 43 5.17 3.40 16.90
C ALA A 43 6.04 2.57 17.86
N GLU A 44 6.16 1.26 17.62
CA GLU A 44 6.92 0.30 18.45
C GLU A 44 8.40 0.27 18.01
N VAL A 45 9.08 1.43 18.10
CA VAL A 45 10.44 1.68 17.60
C VAL A 45 11.40 2.07 18.71
N ASP A 46 12.72 1.99 18.44
CA ASP A 46 13.77 2.34 19.41
C ASP A 46 13.96 3.84 19.55
N ALA A 47 13.82 4.59 18.45
CA ALA A 47 13.80 6.05 18.44
C ALA A 47 12.71 6.57 17.49
N ARG A 48 12.16 7.74 17.80
CA ARG A 48 11.05 8.31 17.03
C ARG A 48 11.24 9.81 16.81
N TYR A 49 10.86 10.28 15.61
CA TYR A 49 10.96 11.68 15.22
C TYR A 49 9.68 12.14 14.55
N LEU A 50 9.12 13.26 15.01
CA LEU A 50 8.00 13.89 14.33
C LEU A 50 8.52 14.53 13.04
N ALA A 51 8.05 14.04 11.90
CA ALA A 51 8.45 14.52 10.59
C ALA A 51 7.54 15.65 10.09
N PRO A 52 8.00 16.53 9.21
CA PRO A 52 7.10 17.32 8.38
C PRO A 52 6.35 16.40 7.39
N LEU A 53 5.34 16.92 6.70
CA LEU A 53 4.69 16.21 5.62
C LEU A 53 5.68 15.94 4.47
N ALA A 54 5.52 14.84 3.72
CA ALA A 54 6.35 14.55 2.56
C ALA A 54 6.28 15.61 1.45
N SER A 55 5.25 16.46 1.45
CA SER A 55 5.13 17.63 0.57
C SER A 55 5.93 18.85 1.04
N ASP A 56 6.49 18.83 2.24
CA ASP A 56 7.32 19.92 2.74
C ASP A 56 8.66 19.96 1.98
N PRO A 57 9.11 21.12 1.49
CA PRO A 57 10.39 21.25 0.80
C PRO A 57 11.60 20.76 1.59
N LYS A 58 11.52 20.81 2.92
CA LYS A 58 12.61 20.36 3.83
C LYS A 58 12.52 18.87 4.22
N TYR A 59 11.59 18.11 3.66
CA TYR A 59 11.40 16.71 4.06
C TYR A 59 12.64 15.85 3.79
N THR A 60 13.31 16.03 2.65
CA THR A 60 14.55 15.30 2.32
C THR A 60 15.67 15.62 3.32
N GLU A 61 15.88 16.90 3.61
CA GLU A 61 16.91 17.37 4.55
C GLU A 61 16.63 16.85 5.96
N PHE A 62 15.36 16.85 6.37
CA PHE A 62 14.93 16.29 7.65
C PHE A 62 15.24 14.77 7.74
N LEU A 63 14.90 13.99 6.70
CA LEU A 63 15.21 12.56 6.68
C LEU A 63 16.72 12.32 6.75
N ASN A 64 17.52 13.08 5.99
CA ASN A 64 18.96 12.95 5.99
C ASN A 64 19.58 13.33 7.36
N TYR A 65 19.03 14.35 8.04
CA TYR A 65 19.41 14.66 9.42
C TYR A 65 19.18 13.46 10.36
N VAL A 66 18.00 12.82 10.28
CA VAL A 66 17.68 11.64 11.10
C VAL A 66 18.58 10.46 10.73
N ILE A 67 18.83 10.25 9.43
CA ILE A 67 19.71 9.18 8.91
C ILE A 67 21.12 9.34 9.48
N GLU A 68 21.69 10.54 9.43
CA GLU A 68 23.03 10.83 9.95
C GLU A 68 23.10 10.67 11.47
N LYS A 69 22.15 11.30 12.20
CA LYS A 69 22.07 11.27 13.66
C LYS A 69 21.95 9.84 14.21
N GLU A 70 21.10 9.04 13.60
CA GLU A 70 20.81 7.67 14.03
C GLU A 70 21.66 6.61 13.30
N LYS A 71 22.55 7.01 12.38
CA LYS A 71 23.40 6.13 11.57
C LYS A 71 22.56 5.09 10.81
N ILE A 72 21.51 5.54 10.19
CA ILE A 72 20.58 4.69 9.43
C ILE A 72 21.25 4.18 8.16
N GLU A 73 21.09 2.91 7.88
CA GLU A 73 21.66 2.25 6.70
C GLU A 73 20.61 1.97 5.62
N PHE A 74 19.33 1.84 6.03
CA PHE A 74 18.23 1.50 5.14
C PHE A 74 16.96 2.27 5.49
N VAL A 75 16.25 2.77 4.47
CA VAL A 75 14.96 3.49 4.62
C VAL A 75 13.86 2.74 3.91
N HIS A 76 12.72 2.56 4.61
CA HIS A 76 11.51 1.97 4.07
C HIS A 76 10.28 2.85 4.34
N ALA A 77 9.43 3.02 3.32
CA ALA A 77 8.16 3.74 3.42
C ALA A 77 6.97 2.77 3.39
N GLN A 78 5.93 3.09 4.16
CA GLN A 78 4.74 2.24 4.28
C GLN A 78 3.42 2.95 3.92
N ASN A 79 3.49 4.10 3.27
CA ASN A 79 2.31 4.76 2.69
C ASN A 79 2.61 5.27 1.28
N ASP A 80 1.58 5.40 0.45
CA ASP A 80 1.72 5.72 -0.98
C ASP A 80 2.41 7.07 -1.24
N VAL A 81 2.15 8.07 -0.39
CA VAL A 81 2.72 9.43 -0.57
C VAL A 81 4.23 9.39 -0.36
N GLU A 82 4.67 8.75 0.73
CA GLU A 82 6.09 8.64 1.05
C GLU A 82 6.82 7.66 0.12
N VAL A 83 6.17 6.58 -0.33
CA VAL A 83 6.72 5.69 -1.37
C VAL A 83 6.98 6.48 -2.66
N GLY A 84 6.01 7.28 -3.11
CA GLY A 84 6.17 8.12 -4.29
C GLY A 84 7.31 9.13 -4.11
N PHE A 85 7.33 9.84 -2.97
CA PHE A 85 8.36 10.82 -2.65
C PHE A 85 9.77 10.19 -2.60
N LEU A 86 9.95 9.12 -1.84
CA LEU A 86 11.24 8.45 -1.70
C LEU A 86 11.68 7.79 -3.01
N SER A 87 10.76 7.23 -3.79
CA SER A 87 11.06 6.71 -5.11
C SER A 87 11.62 7.78 -6.02
N GLU A 88 11.02 8.97 -6.04
CA GLU A 88 11.45 10.08 -6.91
C GLU A 88 12.78 10.70 -6.44
N ASN A 89 13.00 10.78 -5.12
CA ASN A 89 14.16 11.44 -4.53
C ASN A 89 15.23 10.47 -4.00
N ARG A 90 15.20 9.19 -4.41
CA ARG A 90 16.09 8.14 -3.83
C ARG A 90 17.58 8.46 -3.88
N GLU A 91 18.04 9.21 -4.89
CA GLU A 91 19.46 9.61 -5.02
C GLU A 91 19.85 10.73 -4.05
N ARG A 92 18.87 11.40 -3.43
CA ARG A 92 19.08 12.44 -2.42
C ARG A 92 19.00 11.91 -0.99
N ILE A 93 18.65 10.63 -0.82
CA ILE A 93 18.54 9.97 0.49
C ILE A 93 19.86 9.30 0.81
N ASN A 94 20.47 9.67 1.95
CA ASN A 94 21.79 9.24 2.36
C ASN A 94 21.81 7.82 3.00
N ALA A 95 20.90 6.96 2.58
CA ALA A 95 20.81 5.56 3.01
C ALA A 95 20.31 4.69 1.87
N LYS A 96 20.49 3.38 1.99
CA LYS A 96 19.95 2.41 1.02
C LYS A 96 18.43 2.45 1.01
N THR A 97 17.85 2.21 -0.16
CA THR A 97 16.42 1.99 -0.36
C THR A 97 16.24 0.81 -1.31
N PHE A 98 15.10 0.11 -1.22
CA PHE A 98 14.78 -0.97 -2.14
C PHE A 98 13.39 -0.77 -2.73
N PHE A 99 13.31 0.08 -3.74
CA PHE A 99 12.07 0.43 -4.43
C PHE A 99 12.12 -0.05 -5.89
N PRO A 100 10.95 -0.38 -6.47
CA PRO A 100 10.80 -0.54 -7.91
C PRO A 100 11.29 0.69 -8.68
N ALA A 101 11.49 0.54 -9.99
CA ALA A 101 11.92 1.66 -10.83
C ALA A 101 10.97 2.86 -10.69
N LYS A 102 11.50 4.10 -10.73
CA LYS A 102 10.69 5.33 -10.59
C LYS A 102 9.50 5.36 -11.54
N LYS A 103 9.73 4.95 -12.80
CA LYS A 103 8.67 4.86 -13.81
C LYS A 103 7.56 3.90 -13.38
N THR A 104 7.93 2.75 -12.85
CA THR A 104 7.00 1.71 -12.37
C THR A 104 6.15 2.21 -11.21
N VAL A 105 6.79 2.86 -10.22
CA VAL A 105 6.07 3.47 -9.09
C VAL A 105 5.06 4.51 -9.58
N LYS A 106 5.48 5.41 -10.47
CA LYS A 106 4.61 6.46 -11.03
C LYS A 106 3.41 5.90 -11.79
N ILE A 107 3.62 4.86 -12.61
CA ILE A 107 2.52 4.21 -13.36
C ILE A 107 1.54 3.54 -12.40
N LEU A 108 2.02 2.80 -11.41
CA LEU A 108 1.17 2.01 -10.51
C LEU A 108 0.45 2.86 -9.46
N GLN A 109 0.88 4.09 -9.24
CA GLN A 109 0.11 5.07 -8.46
C GLN A 109 -1.05 5.70 -9.24
N ASP A 110 -1.10 5.52 -10.57
CA ASP A 110 -2.22 5.88 -11.43
C ASP A 110 -2.99 4.61 -11.86
N LYS A 111 -4.17 4.42 -11.27
CA LYS A 111 -5.00 3.22 -11.50
C LYS A 111 -5.48 3.10 -12.94
N PHE A 112 -5.74 4.24 -13.60
CA PHE A 112 -6.23 4.23 -14.98
C PHE A 112 -5.11 3.86 -15.97
N GLU A 113 -3.90 4.35 -15.76
CA GLU A 113 -2.74 3.95 -16.58
C GLU A 113 -2.43 2.45 -16.36
N SER A 114 -2.54 1.94 -15.14
CA SER A 114 -2.37 0.51 -14.85
C SER A 114 -3.36 -0.35 -15.64
N PHE A 115 -4.65 0.01 -15.65
CA PHE A 115 -5.67 -0.72 -16.42
C PHE A 115 -5.39 -0.73 -17.92
N LYS A 116 -4.92 0.38 -18.49
CA LYS A 116 -4.56 0.45 -19.91
C LYS A 116 -3.42 -0.50 -20.27
N LEU A 117 -2.40 -0.59 -19.40
CA LEU A 117 -1.26 -1.48 -19.64
C LEU A 117 -1.66 -2.94 -19.52
N TRP A 118 -2.44 -3.30 -18.49
CA TRP A 118 -2.96 -4.66 -18.32
C TRP A 118 -3.84 -5.09 -19.48
N GLY A 119 -4.75 -4.23 -19.93
CA GLY A 119 -5.58 -4.50 -21.10
C GLY A 119 -4.77 -4.71 -22.37
N LYS A 120 -3.73 -3.91 -22.61
CA LYS A 120 -2.81 -4.10 -23.75
C LYS A 120 -2.03 -5.41 -23.68
N ALA A 121 -1.72 -5.88 -22.45
CA ALA A 121 -1.06 -7.16 -22.21
C ALA A 121 -2.03 -8.37 -22.26
N GLY A 122 -3.30 -8.15 -22.60
CA GLY A 122 -4.31 -9.20 -22.67
C GLY A 122 -4.72 -9.75 -21.29
N ILE A 123 -4.49 -8.98 -20.23
CA ILE A 123 -4.98 -9.30 -18.90
C ILE A 123 -6.39 -8.74 -18.77
N LYS A 124 -7.32 -9.57 -18.31
CA LYS A 124 -8.69 -9.14 -18.08
C LYS A 124 -8.73 -8.13 -16.94
N VAL A 125 -9.33 -6.99 -17.20
CA VAL A 125 -9.56 -5.93 -16.22
C VAL A 125 -11.03 -5.49 -16.30
N PRO A 126 -11.60 -4.93 -15.23
CA PRO A 126 -12.95 -4.38 -15.29
C PRO A 126 -13.01 -3.27 -16.34
N LYS A 127 -14.05 -3.29 -17.17
CA LYS A 127 -14.31 -2.21 -18.12
C LYS A 127 -14.32 -0.89 -17.36
N THR A 128 -13.50 0.06 -17.80
CA THR A 128 -13.27 1.30 -17.05
C THR A 128 -13.23 2.50 -17.99
N LYS A 129 -13.91 3.57 -17.61
CA LYS A 129 -13.96 4.85 -18.33
C LYS A 129 -13.62 6.01 -17.42
N LEU A 130 -13.00 7.04 -17.97
CA LEU A 130 -12.81 8.30 -17.26
C LEU A 130 -14.12 9.09 -17.16
N ILE A 131 -14.29 9.78 -16.05
CA ILE A 131 -15.28 10.82 -15.85
C ILE A 131 -14.54 12.14 -16.00
N GLU A 132 -14.63 12.76 -17.18
CA GLU A 132 -13.84 13.95 -17.58
C GLU A 132 -14.52 15.27 -17.19
N GLY A 133 -15.41 15.27 -16.22
CA GLY A 133 -16.10 16.45 -15.73
C GLY A 133 -17.60 16.26 -15.63
N ARG A 134 -18.32 17.38 -15.40
CA ARG A 134 -19.77 17.36 -15.13
C ARG A 134 -20.61 17.04 -16.37
N ASP A 135 -20.08 17.27 -17.56
CA ASP A 135 -20.77 17.02 -18.82
C ASP A 135 -20.73 15.55 -19.26
N THR A 136 -20.05 14.71 -18.49
CA THR A 136 -19.98 13.26 -18.74
C THR A 136 -21.38 12.66 -18.69
N ASP A 137 -21.80 11.93 -19.72
CA ASP A 137 -23.07 11.23 -19.78
C ASP A 137 -23.06 10.00 -18.85
N LEU A 138 -23.45 10.24 -17.59
CA LEU A 138 -23.52 9.20 -16.57
C LEU A 138 -24.57 8.12 -16.87
N ALA A 139 -25.59 8.44 -17.67
CA ALA A 139 -26.61 7.45 -18.06
C ALA A 139 -26.04 6.46 -19.07
N ALA A 140 -25.35 6.96 -20.09
CA ALA A 140 -24.65 6.12 -21.05
C ALA A 140 -23.56 5.26 -20.39
N LEU A 141 -22.80 5.83 -19.43
CA LEU A 141 -21.80 5.07 -18.66
C LEU A 141 -22.45 3.96 -17.84
N LEU A 142 -23.56 4.24 -17.14
CA LEU A 142 -24.25 3.25 -16.34
C LEU A 142 -24.80 2.09 -17.19
N GLU A 143 -25.35 2.40 -18.38
CA GLU A 143 -25.79 1.38 -19.34
C GLU A 143 -24.61 0.55 -19.86
N GLU A 144 -23.50 1.23 -20.24
CA GLU A 144 -22.28 0.58 -20.73
C GLU A 144 -21.66 -0.37 -19.67
N MET A 145 -21.81 -0.06 -18.37
CA MET A 145 -21.33 -0.91 -17.25
C MET A 145 -22.34 -1.97 -16.82
N GLY A 146 -23.48 -2.10 -17.50
CA GLY A 146 -24.48 -3.14 -17.23
C GLY A 146 -25.48 -2.80 -16.12
N GLY A 147 -25.77 -1.52 -15.90
CA GLY A 147 -26.79 -1.03 -14.94
C GLY A 147 -26.29 -0.80 -13.52
N SER A 148 -25.01 -1.07 -13.27
CA SER A 148 -24.31 -0.72 -12.02
C SER A 148 -22.86 -0.40 -12.31
N MET A 149 -22.27 0.53 -11.55
CA MET A 149 -20.87 0.88 -11.76
C MET A 149 -20.18 1.21 -10.44
N TRP A 150 -18.89 0.98 -10.40
CA TRP A 150 -17.98 1.37 -9.33
C TRP A 150 -17.36 2.72 -9.65
N LEU A 151 -17.76 3.76 -8.90
CA LEU A 151 -17.10 5.06 -8.98
C LEU A 151 -15.86 5.06 -8.11
N ARG A 152 -14.75 5.61 -8.60
CA ARG A 152 -13.47 5.62 -7.88
C ARG A 152 -12.60 6.80 -8.29
N ALA A 153 -11.94 7.43 -7.30
CA ALA A 153 -10.85 8.37 -7.59
C ALA A 153 -9.65 7.64 -8.22
N ILE A 154 -8.98 8.26 -9.19
CA ILE A 154 -7.84 7.69 -9.92
C ILE A 154 -6.66 7.46 -8.96
N SER A 155 -6.42 8.40 -8.05
CA SER A 155 -5.34 8.36 -7.05
C SER A 155 -5.89 8.20 -5.64
N GLY A 156 -5.01 7.82 -4.71
CA GLY A 156 -5.34 7.66 -3.29
C GLY A 156 -5.56 6.20 -2.87
N ALA A 157 -5.66 5.99 -1.56
CA ALA A 157 -5.75 4.68 -0.91
C ALA A 157 -6.95 4.59 0.05
N GLY A 158 -7.22 3.39 0.58
CA GLY A 158 -8.21 3.16 1.62
C GLY A 158 -9.67 3.29 1.18
N GLY A 159 -9.97 3.13 -0.10
CA GLY A 159 -11.33 3.22 -0.63
C GLY A 159 -11.92 4.65 -0.61
N LYS A 160 -11.11 5.68 -0.33
CA LYS A 160 -11.57 7.08 -0.37
C LYS A 160 -12.09 7.44 -1.76
N GLY A 161 -13.26 8.10 -1.81
CA GLY A 161 -13.90 8.49 -3.06
C GLY A 161 -14.54 7.34 -3.83
N SER A 162 -14.56 6.11 -3.29
CA SER A 162 -15.20 4.96 -3.95
C SER A 162 -16.65 4.79 -3.52
N LEU A 163 -17.52 4.50 -4.49
CA LEU A 163 -18.93 4.15 -4.24
C LEU A 163 -19.47 3.22 -5.32
N PRO A 164 -20.14 2.10 -4.98
CA PRO A 164 -20.98 1.38 -5.93
C PRO A 164 -22.27 2.17 -6.15
N VAL A 165 -22.67 2.37 -7.39
CA VAL A 165 -23.90 3.07 -7.75
C VAL A 165 -24.72 2.25 -8.74
N HIS A 166 -26.06 2.36 -8.61
CA HIS A 166 -27.02 1.60 -9.40
C HIS A 166 -28.00 2.52 -10.15
N ASP A 167 -27.81 3.82 -10.06
CA ASP A 167 -28.62 4.83 -10.75
C ASP A 167 -27.83 6.14 -10.95
N VAL A 168 -28.24 6.91 -11.94
CA VAL A 168 -27.60 8.18 -12.33
C VAL A 168 -27.67 9.24 -11.22
N LYS A 169 -28.76 9.28 -10.45
CA LYS A 169 -28.95 10.28 -9.39
C LYS A 169 -27.93 10.06 -8.26
N SER A 170 -27.74 8.81 -7.85
CA SER A 170 -26.74 8.43 -6.84
C SER A 170 -25.31 8.75 -7.32
N ALA A 171 -25.00 8.46 -8.57
CA ALA A 171 -23.71 8.79 -9.17
C ALA A 171 -23.44 10.31 -9.14
N LYS A 172 -24.42 11.10 -9.62
CA LYS A 172 -24.33 12.56 -9.61
C LYS A 172 -24.17 13.13 -8.22
N ASN A 173 -24.99 12.69 -7.26
CA ASN A 173 -24.92 13.15 -5.88
C ASN A 173 -23.55 12.86 -5.25
N TRP A 174 -22.98 11.69 -5.54
CA TRP A 174 -21.65 11.32 -5.03
C TRP A 174 -20.55 12.20 -5.60
N LEU A 175 -20.53 12.44 -6.89
CA LEU A 175 -19.56 13.30 -7.55
C LEU A 175 -19.68 14.75 -7.07
N ASP A 176 -20.91 15.29 -6.92
CA ASP A 176 -21.17 16.62 -6.35
C ASP A 176 -20.68 16.72 -4.91
N PHE A 177 -20.83 15.65 -4.12
CA PHE A 177 -20.31 15.59 -2.76
C PHE A 177 -18.78 15.62 -2.74
N GLN A 178 -18.12 14.83 -3.57
CA GLN A 178 -16.65 14.79 -3.64
C GLN A 178 -16.06 16.14 -4.06
N GLU A 179 -16.67 16.80 -5.03
CA GLU A 179 -16.27 18.14 -5.46
C GLU A 179 -16.39 19.18 -4.34
N LYS A 180 -17.54 19.25 -3.67
CA LYS A 180 -17.77 20.18 -2.57
C LYS A 180 -16.81 19.99 -1.39
N ASN A 181 -16.32 18.80 -1.19
CA ASN A 181 -15.33 18.50 -0.15
C ASN A 181 -13.87 18.63 -0.64
N GLY A 182 -13.64 19.16 -1.84
CA GLY A 182 -12.30 19.30 -2.41
C GLY A 182 -11.58 17.97 -2.68
N SER A 183 -12.34 16.88 -2.75
CA SER A 183 -11.81 15.53 -3.00
C SER A 183 -11.92 15.10 -4.46
N TRP A 184 -12.44 15.96 -5.31
CA TRP A 184 -12.51 15.76 -6.75
C TRP A 184 -11.73 16.86 -7.47
N ASP A 185 -10.66 16.42 -8.12
CA ASP A 185 -9.81 17.22 -9.00
C ASP A 185 -10.16 17.03 -10.50
N GLY A 186 -11.34 16.46 -10.79
CA GLY A 186 -11.77 16.10 -12.15
C GLY A 186 -11.38 14.68 -12.59
N ASN A 187 -10.76 13.89 -11.71
CA ASN A 187 -10.13 12.61 -12.06
C ASN A 187 -10.83 11.42 -11.36
N PHE A 188 -12.04 11.08 -11.80
CA PHE A 188 -12.75 9.87 -11.40
C PHE A 188 -12.85 8.87 -12.54
N THR A 189 -13.03 7.60 -12.17
CA THR A 189 -13.39 6.54 -13.11
C THR A 189 -14.75 5.95 -12.76
N ALA A 190 -15.47 5.52 -13.80
CA ALA A 190 -16.58 4.59 -13.71
C ALA A 190 -16.10 3.24 -14.22
N ALA A 191 -16.23 2.20 -13.41
CA ALA A 191 -15.80 0.86 -13.76
C ALA A 191 -16.95 -0.15 -13.60
N GLU A 192 -16.86 -1.28 -14.30
CA GLU A 192 -17.71 -2.45 -14.09
C GLU A 192 -17.65 -2.87 -12.61
N LEU A 193 -18.81 -3.16 -12.03
CA LEU A 193 -18.90 -3.63 -10.65
C LEU A 193 -18.50 -5.09 -10.60
N LEU A 194 -17.42 -5.39 -9.88
CA LEU A 194 -16.95 -6.74 -9.63
C LEU A 194 -17.64 -7.37 -8.41
N GLU A 195 -17.48 -8.66 -8.24
CA GLU A 195 -17.97 -9.38 -7.08
C GLU A 195 -17.26 -8.91 -5.79
N PRO A 196 -17.91 -9.01 -4.62
CA PRO A 196 -17.34 -8.54 -3.35
C PRO A 196 -16.14 -9.36 -2.89
N GLU A 197 -15.95 -10.56 -3.41
CA GLU A 197 -14.81 -11.41 -3.06
C GLU A 197 -13.52 -10.81 -3.61
N THR A 198 -12.57 -10.59 -2.73
CA THR A 198 -11.28 -10.00 -3.09
C THR A 198 -10.11 -10.84 -2.61
N VAL A 199 -9.07 -10.87 -3.42
CA VAL A 199 -7.82 -11.55 -3.14
C VAL A 199 -6.66 -10.58 -3.30
N THR A 200 -5.59 -10.82 -2.56
CA THR A 200 -4.35 -10.06 -2.67
C THR A 200 -3.19 -11.03 -2.87
N TRP A 201 -2.32 -10.73 -3.81
CA TRP A 201 -1.08 -11.46 -4.04
C TRP A 201 0.11 -10.54 -3.79
N MET A 202 0.87 -10.81 -2.73
CA MET A 202 2.06 -10.04 -2.37
C MET A 202 3.30 -10.73 -2.87
N SER A 203 4.21 -9.98 -3.48
CA SER A 203 5.44 -10.54 -4.07
C SER A 203 6.64 -9.64 -3.87
N LEU A 204 7.80 -10.29 -3.71
CA LEU A 204 9.12 -9.68 -3.71
C LEU A 204 9.89 -10.11 -4.94
N TRP A 205 10.53 -9.15 -5.59
CA TRP A 205 11.28 -9.34 -6.82
C TRP A 205 12.69 -8.80 -6.67
N LYS A 206 13.62 -9.45 -7.37
CA LYS A 206 15.01 -8.99 -7.44
C LYS A 206 15.57 -9.26 -8.84
N ASP A 207 16.08 -8.21 -9.48
CA ASP A 207 16.69 -8.27 -10.82
C ASP A 207 15.79 -8.91 -11.91
N GLY A 208 14.45 -8.76 -11.79
CA GLY A 208 13.47 -9.36 -12.67
C GLY A 208 12.98 -10.74 -12.26
N GLU A 209 13.58 -11.35 -11.24
CA GLU A 209 13.22 -12.69 -10.78
C GLU A 209 12.30 -12.63 -9.57
N LEU A 210 11.29 -13.51 -9.54
CA LEU A 210 10.40 -13.65 -8.39
C LEU A 210 11.12 -14.37 -7.25
N VAL A 211 11.34 -13.65 -6.14
CA VAL A 211 11.95 -14.21 -4.93
C VAL A 211 10.93 -14.99 -4.12
N VAL A 212 9.80 -14.37 -3.83
CA VAL A 212 8.70 -15.00 -3.09
C VAL A 212 7.38 -14.29 -3.37
N ALA A 213 6.30 -15.07 -3.40
CA ALA A 213 4.94 -14.55 -3.43
C ALA A 213 3.99 -15.37 -2.56
N GLN A 214 2.96 -14.71 -2.01
CA GLN A 214 1.93 -15.37 -1.21
C GLN A 214 0.56 -14.74 -1.47
N GLY A 215 -0.41 -15.58 -1.79
CA GLY A 215 -1.81 -15.25 -1.96
C GLY A 215 -2.60 -15.26 -0.65
N ARG A 216 -3.65 -14.43 -0.61
CA ARG A 216 -4.57 -14.32 0.52
C ARG A 216 -5.95 -13.85 0.06
N LYS A 217 -7.01 -14.52 0.48
CA LYS A 217 -8.38 -14.01 0.37
C LYS A 217 -8.71 -13.10 1.55
N ARG A 218 -9.55 -12.09 1.30
CA ARG A 218 -10.13 -11.23 2.33
C ARG A 218 -11.53 -11.74 2.62
N LEU A 219 -11.81 -12.01 3.90
CA LEU A 219 -13.13 -12.47 4.34
C LEU A 219 -14.04 -11.31 4.72
N TYR A 220 -13.49 -10.23 5.31
CA TYR A 220 -14.20 -8.98 5.49
C TYR A 220 -13.25 -7.79 5.70
N TRP A 221 -13.79 -6.58 5.51
CA TRP A 221 -13.12 -5.34 5.83
C TRP A 221 -13.44 -4.89 7.26
N GLU A 222 -12.44 -4.50 8.01
CA GLU A 222 -12.64 -3.85 9.30
C GLU A 222 -13.42 -2.55 9.12
N LEU A 223 -14.40 -2.29 9.98
CA LEU A 223 -15.28 -1.14 9.92
C LEU A 223 -16.09 -1.00 8.60
N ALA A 224 -16.28 -2.07 7.84
CA ALA A 224 -17.05 -2.03 6.58
C ALA A 224 -18.46 -1.44 6.74
N LYS A 225 -19.12 -1.70 7.88
CA LYS A 225 -20.50 -1.23 8.16
C LYS A 225 -20.64 0.28 8.26
N ILE A 226 -19.54 1.02 8.47
CA ILE A 226 -19.55 2.48 8.55
C ILE A 226 -19.00 3.16 7.30
N SER A 227 -18.49 2.39 6.34
CA SER A 227 -18.01 2.89 5.05
C SER A 227 -19.15 2.90 4.03
N PRO A 228 -19.41 4.01 3.32
CA PRO A 228 -20.42 4.06 2.26
C PRO A 228 -20.21 3.03 1.15
N SER A 229 -18.97 2.68 0.85
CA SER A 229 -18.63 1.67 -0.17
C SER A 229 -18.50 0.26 0.39
N GLY A 230 -18.52 0.08 1.71
CA GLY A 230 -18.16 -1.18 2.36
C GLY A 230 -16.64 -1.49 2.36
N VAL A 231 -15.84 -0.65 1.71
CA VAL A 231 -14.38 -0.80 1.60
C VAL A 231 -13.69 0.23 2.49
N THR A 232 -12.75 -0.20 3.31
CA THR A 232 -12.04 0.67 4.28
C THR A 232 -10.52 0.66 4.12
N GLY A 233 -9.98 -0.17 3.23
CA GLY A 233 -8.55 -0.37 3.10
C GLY A 233 -7.91 -1.18 4.25
N ALA A 234 -8.68 -1.53 5.28
CA ALA A 234 -8.23 -2.32 6.41
C ALA A 234 -8.91 -3.70 6.43
N THR A 235 -8.16 -4.75 6.11
CA THR A 235 -8.67 -6.12 6.20
C THR A 235 -8.85 -6.53 7.66
N GLY A 236 -10.04 -6.99 8.04
CA GLY A 236 -10.33 -7.52 9.38
C GLY A 236 -9.94 -8.98 9.50
N THR A 237 -10.39 -9.82 8.56
CA THR A 237 -10.04 -11.23 8.53
C THR A 237 -9.58 -11.62 7.13
N GLY A 238 -8.50 -12.38 7.06
CA GLY A 238 -7.96 -12.94 5.84
C GLY A 238 -7.63 -14.42 6.01
N VAL A 239 -7.54 -15.13 4.90
CA VAL A 239 -7.15 -16.53 4.86
C VAL A 239 -6.09 -16.73 3.76
N THR A 240 -5.05 -17.54 4.03
CA THR A 240 -4.07 -17.92 3.00
C THR A 240 -4.77 -18.68 1.88
N TYR A 241 -4.39 -18.39 0.66
CA TYR A 241 -5.06 -18.93 -0.51
C TYR A 241 -4.10 -19.07 -1.68
N SER A 242 -4.12 -20.19 -2.34
CA SER A 242 -3.35 -20.45 -3.55
C SER A 242 -4.28 -20.79 -4.73
N SER A 243 -3.91 -20.35 -5.92
CA SER A 243 -4.57 -20.65 -7.18
C SER A 243 -3.61 -20.36 -8.32
N ASP A 244 -3.37 -21.32 -9.18
CA ASP A 244 -2.48 -21.17 -10.34
C ASP A 244 -2.95 -20.06 -11.28
N GLU A 245 -4.27 -19.88 -11.45
CA GLU A 245 -4.85 -18.80 -12.25
C GLU A 245 -4.58 -17.42 -11.63
N LEU A 246 -4.76 -17.31 -10.31
CA LEU A 246 -4.48 -16.07 -9.57
C LEU A 246 -3.00 -15.72 -9.66
N ASP A 247 -2.12 -16.69 -9.46
CA ASP A 247 -0.67 -16.50 -9.50
C ASP A 247 -0.20 -16.07 -10.90
N ASP A 248 -0.73 -16.70 -11.96
CA ASP A 248 -0.43 -16.33 -13.35
C ASP A 248 -0.88 -14.89 -13.66
N ILE A 249 -2.13 -14.55 -13.33
CA ILE A 249 -2.68 -13.22 -13.59
C ILE A 249 -1.89 -12.15 -12.81
N ALA A 250 -1.60 -12.39 -11.54
CA ALA A 250 -0.85 -11.45 -10.70
C ALA A 250 0.57 -11.25 -11.22
N ARG A 251 1.27 -12.34 -11.55
CA ARG A 251 2.61 -12.29 -12.13
C ARG A 251 2.64 -11.52 -13.44
N ARG A 252 1.73 -11.80 -14.34
CA ARG A 252 1.58 -11.09 -15.61
C ARG A 252 1.24 -9.62 -15.41
N ALA A 253 0.42 -9.28 -14.40
CA ALA A 253 0.08 -7.89 -14.09
C ALA A 253 1.31 -7.08 -13.65
N VAL A 254 2.23 -7.67 -12.88
CA VAL A 254 3.51 -7.04 -12.54
C VAL A 254 4.37 -6.87 -13.80
N LEU A 255 4.58 -7.95 -14.56
CA LEU A 255 5.47 -7.96 -15.75
C LEU A 255 4.94 -7.08 -16.90
N ALA A 256 3.64 -6.82 -16.97
CA ALA A 256 3.06 -5.89 -17.94
C ALA A 256 3.44 -4.42 -17.70
N VAL A 257 3.84 -4.08 -16.48
CA VAL A 257 4.24 -2.72 -16.09
C VAL A 257 5.75 -2.58 -15.98
N ASP A 258 6.43 -3.62 -15.56
CA ASP A 258 7.87 -3.66 -15.37
C ASP A 258 8.40 -5.02 -15.86
N ASP A 259 9.23 -5.02 -16.91
CA ASP A 259 9.80 -6.23 -17.50
C ASP A 259 10.99 -6.77 -16.70
N LYS A 260 11.51 -5.97 -15.79
CA LYS A 260 12.58 -6.36 -14.85
C LYS A 260 12.29 -5.82 -13.45
N PRO A 261 11.22 -6.33 -12.78
CA PRO A 261 10.79 -5.80 -11.51
C PRO A 261 11.82 -6.00 -10.40
N ASP A 262 11.95 -4.99 -9.54
CA ASP A 262 12.68 -5.01 -8.28
C ASP A 262 11.78 -4.54 -7.14
N GLY A 263 11.94 -5.09 -5.95
CA GLY A 263 11.24 -4.64 -4.75
C GLY A 263 9.89 -5.34 -4.53
N LEU A 264 8.95 -4.60 -4.02
CA LEU A 264 7.69 -5.10 -3.45
C LEU A 264 6.49 -4.71 -4.30
N PHE A 265 5.65 -5.70 -4.64
CA PHE A 265 4.40 -5.54 -5.38
C PHE A 265 3.27 -6.29 -4.67
N GLY A 266 2.19 -5.58 -4.37
CA GLY A 266 0.98 -6.16 -3.79
C GLY A 266 -0.20 -6.03 -4.75
N VAL A 267 -0.53 -7.09 -5.51
CA VAL A 267 -1.62 -7.09 -6.48
C VAL A 267 -2.94 -7.36 -5.78
N ASP A 268 -3.84 -6.37 -5.75
CA ASP A 268 -5.22 -6.56 -5.31
C ASP A 268 -6.10 -6.94 -6.51
N MET A 269 -6.92 -7.96 -6.34
CA MET A 269 -7.83 -8.47 -7.37
C MET A 269 -9.22 -8.69 -6.80
N ALA A 270 -10.23 -8.58 -7.67
CA ALA A 270 -11.61 -8.96 -7.37
C ALA A 270 -12.13 -9.88 -8.49
N TYR A 271 -13.03 -10.79 -8.14
CA TYR A 271 -13.60 -11.70 -9.12
C TYR A 271 -14.69 -11.03 -9.95
N ASP A 272 -14.77 -11.39 -11.21
CA ASP A 272 -15.94 -11.08 -12.01
C ASP A 272 -17.04 -12.14 -11.84
N LYS A 273 -18.20 -11.93 -12.46
CA LYS A 273 -19.33 -12.86 -12.44
C LYS A 273 -19.05 -14.26 -12.99
N ASN A 274 -17.92 -14.44 -13.70
CA ASN A 274 -17.49 -15.74 -14.24
C ASN A 274 -16.45 -16.41 -13.32
N GLY A 275 -16.14 -15.81 -12.16
CA GLY A 275 -15.15 -16.31 -11.21
C GLY A 275 -13.70 -16.04 -11.63
N ILE A 276 -13.44 -15.16 -12.59
CA ILE A 276 -12.08 -14.83 -13.05
C ILE A 276 -11.55 -13.66 -12.20
N PRO A 277 -10.36 -13.79 -11.60
CA PRO A 277 -9.75 -12.70 -10.84
C PRO A 277 -9.27 -11.58 -11.80
N ASN A 278 -9.67 -10.35 -11.53
CA ASN A 278 -9.30 -9.16 -12.29
C ASN A 278 -8.42 -8.26 -11.40
N PRO A 279 -7.21 -7.87 -11.80
CA PRO A 279 -6.40 -6.93 -11.04
C PRO A 279 -7.10 -5.56 -10.97
N THR A 280 -7.19 -5.01 -9.77
CA THR A 280 -7.84 -3.73 -9.49
C THR A 280 -6.87 -2.63 -9.10
N GLU A 281 -5.73 -3.00 -8.50
CA GLU A 281 -4.59 -2.11 -8.24
C GLU A 281 -3.35 -2.92 -7.85
N ILE A 282 -2.18 -2.31 -7.96
CA ILE A 282 -0.96 -2.80 -7.33
C ILE A 282 -0.51 -1.78 -6.28
N ASN A 283 -0.47 -2.23 -5.03
CA ASN A 283 0.16 -1.52 -3.95
C ASN A 283 1.68 -1.65 -4.11
N ILE A 284 2.29 -0.57 -4.63
CA ILE A 284 3.70 -0.58 -5.03
C ILE A 284 4.61 -0.12 -3.90
N GLY A 285 5.72 -0.83 -3.67
CA GLY A 285 6.79 -0.43 -2.76
C GLY A 285 6.44 -0.46 -1.28
N ARG A 286 5.25 -0.92 -0.90
CA ARG A 286 4.79 -1.03 0.48
C ARG A 286 4.02 -2.32 0.74
N PHE A 287 4.14 -2.82 1.96
CA PHE A 287 3.37 -3.97 2.42
C PHE A 287 1.91 -3.59 2.69
N PHE A 288 1.00 -4.54 2.51
CA PHE A 288 -0.40 -4.35 2.92
C PHE A 288 -0.59 -4.48 4.44
N THR A 289 -1.74 -4.07 4.96
CA THR A 289 -2.00 -3.95 6.40
C THR A 289 -1.98 -5.27 7.20
N THR A 290 -1.96 -6.43 6.56
CA THR A 290 -2.02 -7.74 7.23
C THR A 290 -0.83 -8.64 6.92
N HIS A 291 0.29 -8.10 6.46
CA HIS A 291 1.45 -8.93 6.08
C HIS A 291 2.14 -9.61 7.27
N GLU A 292 1.99 -9.10 8.50
CA GLU A 292 2.44 -9.78 9.73
C GLU A 292 1.83 -11.18 9.85
N PHE A 293 0.64 -11.41 9.29
CA PHE A 293 0.03 -12.72 9.16
C PHE A 293 1.00 -13.76 8.57
N PHE A 294 1.65 -13.41 7.48
CA PHE A 294 2.60 -14.31 6.84
C PHE A 294 3.83 -14.58 7.73
N THR A 295 4.30 -13.55 8.44
CA THR A 295 5.40 -13.70 9.40
C THR A 295 5.02 -14.67 10.52
N GLN A 296 3.83 -14.52 11.12
CA GLN A 296 3.35 -15.41 12.17
C GLN A 296 3.11 -16.85 11.67
N ALA A 297 2.84 -17.01 10.38
CA ALA A 297 2.71 -18.31 9.72
C ALA A 297 4.06 -18.93 9.28
N GLY A 298 5.19 -18.24 9.51
CA GLY A 298 6.53 -18.74 9.21
C GLY A 298 7.18 -18.15 7.94
N LEU A 299 6.53 -17.19 7.26
CA LEU A 299 7.06 -16.50 6.09
C LEU A 299 7.30 -15.01 6.39
N ASN A 300 8.49 -14.66 6.86
CA ASN A 300 8.85 -13.27 7.17
C ASN A 300 9.27 -12.49 5.92
N MET A 301 8.29 -12.06 5.10
CA MET A 301 8.57 -11.27 3.89
C MET A 301 9.23 -9.91 4.18
N PRO A 302 8.92 -9.16 5.26
CA PRO A 302 9.68 -7.96 5.64
C PRO A 302 11.17 -8.20 5.87
N GLU A 303 11.56 -9.28 6.53
CA GLU A 303 12.98 -9.63 6.70
C GLU A 303 13.64 -9.94 5.37
N ILE A 304 12.99 -10.75 4.52
CA ILE A 304 13.47 -11.06 3.15
C ILE A 304 13.66 -9.76 2.36
N PHE A 305 12.68 -8.84 2.42
CA PHE A 305 12.75 -7.54 1.74
C PHE A 305 13.95 -6.70 2.19
N VAL A 306 14.20 -6.63 3.50
CA VAL A 306 15.34 -5.90 4.05
C VAL A 306 16.65 -6.52 3.60
N LYS A 307 16.80 -7.85 3.67
CA LYS A 307 18.00 -8.57 3.19
C LYS A 307 18.28 -8.29 1.72
N LEU A 308 17.25 -8.33 0.87
CA LEU A 308 17.37 -7.96 -0.55
C LEU A 308 17.86 -6.52 -0.73
N GLY A 309 17.32 -5.58 0.06
CA GLY A 309 17.74 -4.19 0.04
C GLY A 309 19.19 -3.96 0.49
N TYR A 310 19.72 -4.82 1.37
CA TYR A 310 21.14 -4.83 1.74
C TYR A 310 22.02 -5.51 0.69
N GLY A 311 21.43 -6.27 -0.24
CA GLY A 311 22.16 -7.11 -1.21
C GLY A 311 22.67 -8.40 -0.59
N GLU A 312 21.99 -8.90 0.42
CA GLU A 312 22.32 -10.14 1.13
C GLU A 312 21.55 -11.33 0.56
N ASP A 313 22.09 -12.52 0.79
CA ASP A 313 21.38 -13.76 0.48
C ASP A 313 20.12 -13.90 1.33
N VAL A 314 19.06 -14.39 0.71
CA VAL A 314 17.79 -14.68 1.38
C VAL A 314 17.64 -16.17 1.64
N PRO A 315 16.84 -16.58 2.66
CA PRO A 315 16.57 -17.99 2.90
C PRO A 315 16.03 -18.68 1.64
N LYS A 316 16.57 -19.85 1.32
CA LYS A 316 16.04 -20.67 0.23
C LYS A 316 14.70 -21.24 0.65
N LEU A 317 13.66 -20.94 -0.11
CA LEU A 317 12.33 -21.49 0.09
C LEU A 317 12.14 -22.77 -0.76
N ASP A 318 11.37 -23.73 -0.26
CA ASP A 318 11.02 -24.92 -1.04
C ASP A 318 10.16 -24.56 -2.25
N LYS A 319 9.32 -23.52 -2.10
CA LYS A 319 8.52 -22.89 -3.14
C LYS A 319 8.67 -21.37 -3.04
N ASN A 320 8.84 -20.71 -4.16
CA ASN A 320 8.83 -19.24 -4.22
C ASN A 320 7.42 -18.65 -4.44
N THR A 321 6.42 -19.48 -4.72
CA THR A 321 5.02 -19.08 -4.85
C THR A 321 4.17 -19.91 -3.89
N ASN A 322 3.40 -19.22 -3.04
CA ASN A 322 2.55 -19.79 -2.00
C ASN A 322 3.27 -20.85 -1.13
N PRO A 323 4.36 -20.46 -0.44
CA PRO A 323 5.07 -21.38 0.45
C PRO A 323 4.28 -21.74 1.71
N LEU A 324 3.32 -20.91 2.12
CA LEU A 324 2.46 -21.20 3.27
C LEU A 324 1.33 -22.17 2.87
N PRO A 325 0.87 -23.04 3.78
CA PRO A 325 -0.33 -23.85 3.56
C PRO A 325 -1.57 -22.95 3.41
N ASP A 326 -2.54 -23.42 2.63
CA ASP A 326 -3.85 -22.80 2.53
C ASP A 326 -4.64 -22.91 3.84
N ASP A 327 -5.71 -22.13 3.93
CA ASP A 327 -6.69 -22.15 5.04
C ASP A 327 -6.16 -21.72 6.41
N LEU A 328 -4.98 -21.11 6.48
CA LEU A 328 -4.58 -20.38 7.69
C LEU A 328 -5.39 -19.08 7.78
N VAL A 329 -6.00 -18.84 8.94
CA VAL A 329 -6.88 -17.67 9.13
C VAL A 329 -6.24 -16.66 10.05
N TRP A 330 -6.21 -15.40 9.59
CA TRP A 330 -5.80 -14.24 10.37
C TRP A 330 -7.01 -13.42 10.78
N ILE A 331 -7.24 -13.29 12.07
CA ILE A 331 -8.35 -12.54 12.65
C ILE A 331 -7.76 -11.38 13.46
N ARG A 332 -8.11 -10.15 13.08
CA ARG A 332 -7.61 -8.93 13.74
C ARG A 332 -8.72 -7.92 13.96
N GLY A 333 -8.49 -7.03 14.91
CA GLY A 333 -9.25 -5.80 15.08
C GLY A 333 -8.37 -4.59 14.79
N MET A 334 -8.40 -3.56 15.65
CA MET A 334 -7.43 -2.46 15.61
C MET A 334 -6.08 -2.94 16.13
N ASP A 335 -5.02 -2.77 15.34
CA ASP A 335 -3.70 -3.39 15.58
C ASP A 335 -2.89 -2.80 16.74
N PHE A 336 -3.38 -1.73 17.34
CA PHE A 336 -2.59 -0.99 18.31
C PHE A 336 -3.07 -1.24 19.74
N LYS A 337 -2.12 -1.51 20.63
CA LYS A 337 -2.37 -1.36 22.06
C LYS A 337 -2.52 0.12 22.37
N PRO A 338 -3.47 0.52 23.25
CA PRO A 338 -3.54 1.90 23.71
C PRO A 338 -2.21 2.34 24.32
N VAL A 339 -1.79 3.56 24.02
CA VAL A 339 -0.59 4.18 24.61
C VAL A 339 -1.04 5.33 25.49
N LEU A 340 -0.65 5.27 26.78
CA LEU A 340 -0.77 6.41 27.68
C LEU A 340 0.46 7.32 27.49
N SER A 341 0.24 8.57 27.12
CA SER A 341 1.25 9.60 27.00
C SER A 341 0.77 10.86 27.70
N ASP A 342 1.57 11.91 27.72
CA ASP A 342 1.21 13.21 28.26
C ASP A 342 1.45 14.32 27.22
N MET A 343 0.83 15.49 27.45
CA MET A 343 0.94 16.62 26.52
C MET A 343 2.36 17.16 26.41
N LYS A 344 3.15 17.08 27.48
CA LYS A 344 4.55 17.52 27.46
C LYS A 344 5.37 16.70 26.46
N THR A 345 5.24 15.36 26.50
CA THR A 345 5.91 14.46 25.53
C THR A 345 5.50 14.79 24.08
N ILE A 346 4.21 15.08 23.86
CA ILE A 346 3.71 15.45 22.53
C ILE A 346 4.31 16.79 22.07
N GLU A 347 4.34 17.79 22.96
CA GLU A 347 4.89 19.14 22.68
C GLU A 347 6.40 19.10 22.46
N GLU A 348 7.13 18.27 23.21
CA GLU A 348 8.57 18.05 23.02
C GLU A 348 8.87 17.48 21.62
N SER A 349 8.06 16.54 21.11
CA SER A 349 8.18 16.02 19.75
C SER A 349 7.96 17.10 18.68
N VAL A 350 7.01 18.01 18.90
CA VAL A 350 6.78 19.17 18.02
C VAL A 350 7.95 20.14 18.06
N ALA A 351 8.43 20.50 19.26
CA ALA A 351 9.54 21.42 19.44
C ALA A 351 10.86 20.86 18.83
N GLU A 352 11.10 19.55 18.96
CA GLU A 352 12.27 18.92 18.33
C GLU A 352 12.20 19.01 16.80
N ARG A 353 11.05 18.68 16.19
CA ARG A 353 10.84 18.86 14.75
C ARG A 353 11.13 20.30 14.32
N ASP A 354 10.55 21.29 15.01
CA ASP A 354 10.67 22.71 14.66
C ASP A 354 12.13 23.18 14.81
N ARG A 355 12.86 22.69 15.82
CA ARG A 355 14.29 22.94 15.98
C ARG A 355 15.11 22.35 14.84
N ILE A 356 14.83 21.13 14.42
CA ILE A 356 15.51 20.49 13.29
C ILE A 356 15.27 21.30 12.02
N LEU A 357 14.00 21.61 11.71
CA LEU A 357 13.65 22.39 10.52
C LEU A 357 14.19 23.82 10.52
N GLY A 358 14.35 24.42 11.70
CA GLY A 358 14.96 25.75 11.87
C GLY A 358 16.48 25.76 11.66
N GLY A 359 17.15 24.62 11.86
CA GLY A 359 18.60 24.44 11.64
C GLY A 359 18.98 23.95 10.24
N LEU A 360 17.98 23.57 9.43
CA LEU A 360 18.12 23.20 8.02
C LEU A 360 17.87 24.44 7.12
#